data_2aa494b4f6c04f59379a348c212d27a0
#
_entry.id   2aa494b4f6c04f59379a348c212d27a0
#
_cell.length_a   1.000
_cell.length_b   1.000
_cell.length_c   1.000
_cell.angle_alpha   90.00
_cell.angle_beta   90.00
_cell.angle_gamma   90.00
#
_symmetry.space_group_name_H-M   'P 1'
#
loop_
_entity.id
_entity.type
_entity.pdbx_description
1 polymer ?
#
loop_
_entity_poly.entity_id
_entity_poly.type
_entity_poly.pdbx_seq_one_letter_code
_entity_poly.pdbx_strand_id
1 'polypeptide(L)'
;MPDDKSHIYRIYFHSHGQIYEVYAHSIDQGDLYGFVEIEDYIFGEKSQMVIDPSEDKLRQEFASVQRSYVPMHAIIRIDEVEKEGTAKITDSSGTNVTPFPMPIPGKKGQ
;
A
#
# COMPACT_ATOMS: atom_id res chain seq x y z
N MET A 1 -18.49 1.96 -17.41
CA MET A 1 -18.75 2.14 -16.80
C MET A 1 -18.23 2.85 -15.91
N PRO A 2 -18.33 3.48 -15.90
CA PRO A 2 -17.69 4.39 -15.31
C PRO A 2 -17.37 4.09 -14.00
N ASP A 3 -17.38 4.74 -13.22
CA ASP A 3 -17.17 4.64 -12.04
C ASP A 3 -17.53 3.49 -11.38
N ASP A 4 -16.98 2.47 -11.52
CA ASP A 4 -17.36 1.31 -10.89
C ASP A 4 -16.75 1.22 -9.54
N LYS A 5 -17.43 1.66 -8.56
CA LYS A 5 -16.93 1.62 -7.23
C LYS A 5 -17.21 0.30 -6.54
N SER A 6 -17.63 -0.69 -7.29
CA SER A 6 -17.89 -1.95 -6.66
C SER A 6 -16.61 -2.75 -6.45
N HIS A 7 -15.53 -2.35 -7.05
CA HIS A 7 -14.27 -3.06 -6.85
C HIS A 7 -13.45 -2.35 -5.80
N ILE A 8 -12.84 -3.10 -4.92
CA ILE A 8 -11.97 -2.56 -3.90
C ILE A 8 -10.70 -3.35 -3.93
N TYR A 9 -9.57 -2.67 -4.07
CA TYR A 9 -8.28 -3.33 -4.15
C TYR A 9 -7.43 -2.94 -2.96
N ARG A 10 -6.68 -3.90 -2.45
CA ARG A 10 -5.72 -3.66 -1.39
C ARG A 10 -4.36 -3.78 -2.01
N ILE A 11 -3.55 -2.76 -1.93
CA ILE A 11 -2.25 -2.72 -2.58
C ILE A 11 -1.17 -2.53 -1.54
N TYR A 12 -0.15 -3.37 -1.62
CA TYR A 12 1.02 -3.24 -0.75
C TYR A 12 2.18 -2.85 -1.63
N PHE A 13 2.87 -1.78 -1.28
CA PHE A 13 4.02 -1.39 -2.08
C PHE A 13 5.08 -0.68 -1.23
N HIS A 14 6.30 -0.71 -1.70
CA HIS A 14 7.41 -0.08 -1.01
C HIS A 14 7.45 1.41 -1.34
N SER A 15 7.64 2.22 -0.34
CA SER A 15 7.75 3.66 -0.55
C SER A 15 8.56 4.26 0.58
N HIS A 16 9.63 4.97 0.25
CA HIS A 16 10.46 5.64 1.25
C HIS A 16 10.97 4.70 2.33
N GLY A 17 11.35 3.51 1.96
CA GLY A 17 11.88 2.56 2.94
C GLY A 17 10.83 1.95 3.84
N GLN A 18 9.58 2.12 3.50
CA GLN A 18 8.48 1.59 4.30
C GLN A 18 7.56 0.81 3.38
N ILE A 19 6.64 0.09 3.96
CA ILE A 19 5.63 -0.63 3.20
C ILE A 19 4.31 0.06 3.44
N TYR A 20 3.70 0.48 2.35
CA TYR A 20 2.39 1.12 2.40
C TYR A 20 1.34 0.08 2.05
N GLU A 21 0.28 0.05 2.83
CA GLU A 21 -0.86 -0.79 2.54
C GLU A 21 -2.03 0.17 2.35
N VAL A 22 -2.55 0.26 1.15
CA VAL A 22 -3.62 1.22 0.85
C VAL A 22 -4.76 0.50 0.17
N TYR A 23 -5.90 1.16 0.13
CA TYR A 23 -7.09 0.63 -0.53
C TYR A 23 -7.54 1.65 -1.56
N ALA A 24 -8.02 1.16 -2.69
CA ALA A 24 -8.46 2.04 -3.77
C ALA A 24 -9.51 1.34 -4.61
N HIS A 25 -10.29 2.11 -5.31
CA HIS A 25 -11.32 1.54 -6.18
C HIS A 25 -10.81 1.24 -7.58
N SER A 26 -9.67 1.73 -7.95
CA SER A 26 -9.20 1.58 -9.32
C SER A 26 -7.71 1.29 -9.41
N ILE A 27 -7.38 0.26 -10.17
CA ILE A 27 -6.01 -0.12 -10.42
C ILE A 27 -5.92 -0.38 -11.90
N ASP A 28 -4.90 0.11 -12.55
CA ASP A 28 -4.78 -0.08 -13.98
C ASP A 28 -3.32 -0.05 -14.37
N GLN A 29 -3.00 -0.56 -15.52
CA GLN A 29 -1.64 -0.46 -16.01
C GLN A 29 -1.42 0.84 -16.76
N GLY A 30 -2.41 1.35 -17.36
CA GLY A 30 -2.34 2.67 -17.95
C GLY A 30 -1.32 2.79 -19.06
N ASP A 31 -0.97 4.02 -19.36
CA ASP A 31 -0.08 4.33 -20.47
C ASP A 31 1.38 4.41 -20.09
N LEU A 32 1.68 4.46 -18.84
CA LEU A 32 3.05 4.63 -18.41
C LEU A 32 3.66 3.26 -18.20
N TYR A 33 4.44 2.81 -19.14
CA TYR A 33 4.97 1.46 -19.11
C TYR A 33 5.77 1.21 -17.85
N GLY A 34 5.56 0.06 -17.24
CA GLY A 34 6.30 -0.33 -16.04
C GLY A 34 5.75 0.26 -14.75
N PHE A 35 4.61 0.93 -14.83
CA PHE A 35 3.99 1.50 -13.63
C PHE A 35 2.58 0.97 -13.48
N VAL A 36 2.14 0.94 -12.24
CA VAL A 36 0.75 0.61 -11.92
C VAL A 36 0.09 1.90 -11.52
N GLU A 37 -1.08 2.18 -12.05
CA GLU A 37 -1.81 3.39 -11.73
C GLU A 37 -2.84 3.08 -10.67
N ILE A 38 -2.82 3.83 -9.58
CA ILE A 38 -3.75 3.66 -8.48
C ILE A 38 -4.56 4.93 -8.36
N GLU A 39 -5.88 4.81 -8.43
CA GLU A 39 -6.76 5.96 -8.35
C GLU A 39 -7.86 5.71 -7.35
N ASP A 40 -8.44 6.77 -6.88
CA ASP A 40 -9.62 6.70 -6.05
C ASP A 40 -9.31 5.97 -4.76
N TYR A 41 -8.40 6.51 -4.00
CA TYR A 41 -8.01 5.93 -2.72
C TYR A 41 -9.16 5.97 -1.73
N ILE A 42 -9.21 4.97 -0.87
CA ILE A 42 -10.26 4.85 0.11
C ILE A 42 -9.64 4.97 1.49
N PHE A 43 -10.12 5.90 2.28
CA PHE A 43 -9.66 6.03 3.67
C PHE A 43 -10.88 6.06 4.58
N GLY A 44 -10.71 5.58 5.79
CA GLY A 44 -11.80 5.55 6.73
C GLY A 44 -12.23 6.93 7.14
N GLU A 45 -13.35 7.01 7.84
CA GLU A 45 -13.87 8.26 8.24
C GLU A 45 -13.15 8.78 9.42
N LYS A 46 -12.94 10.07 9.45
CA LYS A 46 -12.22 10.65 10.54
C LYS A 46 -12.96 10.59 11.82
N SER A 47 -14.24 10.39 11.78
CA SER A 47 -15.00 10.37 13.01
C SER A 47 -14.90 9.05 13.76
N GLN A 48 -14.19 8.10 13.24
CA GLN A 48 -14.09 6.84 13.93
C GLN A 48 -13.37 7.00 15.22
N MET A 49 -13.76 6.20 16.17
CA MET A 49 -13.20 6.33 17.48
C MET A 49 -11.75 5.99 17.52
N VAL A 50 -11.32 4.98 16.84
CA VAL A 50 -9.93 4.58 16.86
C VAL A 50 -9.22 5.27 15.74
N ILE A 51 -8.18 5.98 16.04
CA ILE A 51 -7.44 6.68 15.05
C ILE A 51 -6.12 6.01 14.85
N ASP A 52 -5.85 5.55 13.67
CA ASP A 52 -4.59 4.93 13.37
C ASP A 52 -3.69 6.02 12.81
N PRO A 53 -2.57 6.31 13.47
CA PRO A 53 -1.70 7.38 12.98
C PRO A 53 -1.20 7.14 11.56
N SER A 54 -1.00 5.88 11.18
CA SER A 54 -0.57 5.59 9.82
C SER A 54 -1.63 5.96 8.82
N GLU A 55 -2.87 5.63 9.10
CA GLU A 55 -3.93 5.94 8.17
C GLU A 55 -4.10 7.44 8.02
N ASP A 56 -4.00 8.17 9.11
CA ASP A 56 -4.13 9.60 9.02
C ASP A 56 -2.99 10.21 8.21
N LYS A 57 -1.80 9.70 8.38
CA LYS A 57 -0.67 10.18 7.63
C LYS A 57 -0.84 9.89 6.14
N LEU A 58 -1.32 8.70 5.79
CA LEU A 58 -1.55 8.35 4.41
C LEU A 58 -2.67 9.18 3.82
N ARG A 59 -3.71 9.43 4.59
CA ARG A 59 -4.80 10.27 4.12
C ARG A 59 -4.28 11.66 3.75
N GLN A 60 -3.42 12.20 4.57
CA GLN A 60 -2.87 13.51 4.29
C GLN A 60 -1.94 13.46 3.09
N GLU A 61 -1.14 12.44 2.99
CA GLU A 61 -0.19 12.33 1.89
C GLU A 61 -0.91 12.24 0.55
N PHE A 62 -2.02 11.55 0.50
CA PHE A 62 -2.71 11.36 -0.76
C PHE A 62 -3.92 12.26 -0.95
N ALA A 63 -4.09 13.23 -0.06
CA ALA A 63 -5.29 14.07 -0.10
C ALA A 63 -5.45 14.82 -1.40
N SER A 64 -4.36 15.27 -1.99
CA SER A 64 -4.47 16.02 -3.23
C SER A 64 -4.01 15.20 -4.42
N VAL A 65 -3.88 13.91 -4.28
CA VAL A 65 -3.36 13.08 -5.35
C VAL A 65 -4.53 12.46 -6.09
N GLN A 66 -4.62 12.71 -7.39
CA GLN A 66 -5.64 12.10 -8.17
C GLN A 66 -5.26 10.71 -8.57
N ARG A 67 -4.00 10.47 -8.81
CA ARG A 67 -3.56 9.20 -9.31
C ARG A 67 -2.10 9.02 -8.94
N SER A 68 -1.72 7.84 -8.53
CA SER A 68 -0.34 7.54 -8.26
C SER A 68 0.16 6.57 -9.30
N TYR A 69 1.41 6.76 -9.73
CA TYR A 69 2.05 5.85 -10.64
C TYR A 69 3.14 5.16 -9.84
N VAL A 70 2.94 3.90 -9.52
CA VAL A 70 3.86 3.17 -8.67
C VAL A 70 4.65 2.21 -9.54
N PRO A 71 5.98 2.25 -9.49
CA PRO A 71 6.76 1.32 -10.32
C PRO A 71 6.38 -0.12 -10.01
N MET A 72 6.27 -0.92 -11.03
CA MET A 72 5.83 -2.30 -10.83
C MET A 72 6.73 -3.03 -9.87
N HIS A 73 8.02 -2.76 -9.89
CA HIS A 73 8.92 -3.47 -9.00
C HIS A 73 8.75 -3.06 -7.54
N ALA A 74 8.05 -2.00 -7.26
CA ALA A 74 7.80 -1.61 -5.89
C ALA A 74 6.53 -2.27 -5.34
N ILE A 75 5.71 -2.82 -6.21
CA ILE A 75 4.47 -3.47 -5.79
C ILE A 75 4.80 -4.80 -5.15
N ILE A 76 4.26 -5.05 -3.97
CA ILE A 76 4.45 -6.33 -3.30
C ILE A 76 3.32 -7.26 -3.69
N ARG A 77 2.08 -6.79 -3.57
CA ARG A 77 0.95 -7.60 -4.00
C ARG A 77 -0.28 -6.72 -4.11
N ILE A 78 -1.21 -7.15 -4.91
CA ILE A 78 -2.48 -6.47 -5.08
C ILE A 78 -3.56 -7.53 -4.94
N ASP A 79 -4.53 -7.27 -4.08
CA ASP A 79 -5.66 -8.17 -3.90
C ASP A 79 -6.94 -7.43 -4.17
N GLU A 80 -7.90 -8.08 -4.77
CA GLU A 80 -9.23 -7.51 -4.82
C GLU A 80 -9.97 -8.06 -3.61
N VAL A 81 -10.52 -7.21 -2.77
CA VAL A 81 -11.12 -7.61 -1.51
C VAL A 81 -12.57 -7.18 -1.46
N GLU A 82 -13.31 -7.71 -0.50
CA GLU A 82 -14.72 -7.41 -0.40
C GLU A 82 -15.00 -6.10 0.29
N LYS A 83 -14.14 -5.69 1.18
CA LYS A 83 -14.35 -4.40 1.82
C LYS A 83 -13.02 -3.83 2.22
N GLU A 84 -13.00 -2.52 2.35
CA GLU A 84 -11.74 -1.87 2.69
C GLU A 84 -11.39 -2.07 4.15
N GLY A 85 -10.12 -2.03 4.42
CA GLY A 85 -9.63 -2.04 5.79
C GLY A 85 -8.96 -0.72 6.07
N THR A 86 -8.11 -0.72 7.05
CA THR A 86 -7.41 0.50 7.45
C THR A 86 -6.07 0.56 6.76
N ALA A 87 -5.79 1.67 6.11
CA ALA A 87 -4.51 1.86 5.46
C ALA A 87 -3.42 1.94 6.52
N LYS A 88 -2.26 1.42 6.21
CA LYS A 88 -1.17 1.33 7.17
C LYS A 88 0.19 1.59 6.56
N ILE A 89 1.11 2.02 7.39
CA ILE A 89 2.51 2.14 7.01
C ILE A 89 3.28 1.25 7.95
N THR A 90 4.11 0.37 7.40
CA THR A 90 4.92 -0.53 8.19
C THR A 90 6.38 -0.33 7.82
N ASP A 91 7.23 -0.37 8.81
CA ASP A 91 8.62 -0.20 8.57
C ASP A 91 9.19 -1.41 7.89
N SER A 92 9.77 -1.26 6.75
CA SER A 92 10.29 -2.41 6.07
C SER A 92 11.69 -2.75 6.53
N SER A 93 12.33 -1.83 7.23
CA SER A 93 13.60 -2.17 7.61
C SER A 93 13.53 -2.63 8.94
N GLY A 94 13.08 -2.96 9.40
CA GLY A 94 13.03 -3.31 10.48
C GLY A 94 13.20 -4.03 11.26
N THR A 95 12.91 -3.83 11.84
CA THR A 95 12.98 -4.40 12.81
C THR A 95 12.42 -5.59 12.74
N ASN A 96 11.62 -5.64 12.29
CA ASN A 96 10.99 -6.72 12.33
C ASN A 96 11.45 -7.60 11.53
N VAL A 97 12.09 -7.42 11.12
CA VAL A 97 12.52 -8.19 10.31
C VAL A 97 12.95 -9.33 10.59
N THR A 98 13.13 -9.76 10.87
CA THR A 98 13.62 -10.82 11.00
C THR A 98 13.33 -11.80 10.68
N PRO A 99 13.13 -12.09 10.48
CA PRO A 99 12.71 -13.02 10.19
C PRO A 99 13.29 -14.07 9.70
N PHE A 100 13.65 -14.06 9.01
CA PHE A 100 14.13 -15.05 8.46
C PHE A 100 15.36 -15.23 8.77
N PRO A 101 15.55 -16.05 9.17
CA PRO A 101 16.67 -16.38 9.59
C PRO A 101 17.47 -16.42 8.59
N MET A 102 17.63 -16.02 8.13
CA MET A 102 18.37 -16.01 7.25
C MET A 102 19.50 -16.27 7.48
N PRO A 103 19.87 -16.76 7.40
CA PRO A 103 20.99 -17.15 7.56
C PRO A 103 21.87 -16.35 7.24
N ILE A 104 22.03 -16.04 7.36
CA ILE A 104 22.89 -15.41 7.18
C ILE A 104 23.93 -15.89 6.97
N PRO A 105 24.38 -16.05 6.54
CA PRO A 105 25.34 -16.53 6.22
C PRO A 105 26.24 -16.57 6.86
N GLY A 106 26.31 -16.79 7.08
CA GLY A 106 27.04 -16.84 7.45
C GLY A 106 27.21 -16.91 8.36
N LYS A 107 26.98 -16.93 8.54
CA LYS A 107 27.14 -17.10 9.15
C LYS A 107 27.10 -17.64 9.65
N LYS A 108 27.02 -17.92 9.61
CA LYS A 108 27.06 -18.54 9.81
C LYS A 108 27.13 -18.92 10.03
N GLY A 109 27.17 -18.88 10.07
CA GLY A 109 27.33 -19.33 9.97
C GLY A 109 27.32 -19.38 10.21
N GLN A 110 27.39 -19.41 10.22
CA GLN A 110 27.54 -19.52 10.18
C GLN A 110 27.62 -19.78 10.34
#